data_5f49c46fa8ff4d364cf6999413959686
#
_entry.id   5f49c46fa8ff4d364cf6999413959686
#
_cell.length_a   1.000
_cell.length_b   1.000
_cell.length_c   1.000
_cell.angle_alpha   90.00
_cell.angle_beta   90.00
_cell.angle_gamma   90.00
#
_symmetry.space_group_name_H-M   'P 1'
#
loop_
_entity.id
_entity.type
_entity.pdbx_description
1 polymer ?
#
loop_
_entity_poly.entity_id
_entity_poly.type
_entity_poly.pdbx_seq_one_letter_code
_entity_poly.pdbx_strand_id
1 'polypeptide(L)'
;MEKSNQEKGRTAAGQDLELGEVQRQFAELIWSEEPVTSGELVKLCEKNFKWKKSTTYTVLKKLCEKGLFENKEGTVTSRLSREAFYAAKSRQFVEDTFQGSLPAFLAAFTSRKKLSEAEIAEVQRLIDNFESAQDRK
;
A
#
# COMPACT_ATOMS: atom_id res chain seq x y z
N MET A 1 24.60 8.76 -6.54
CA MET A 1 23.57 9.74 -6.24
C MET A 1 22.23 9.44 -6.91
N GLU A 2 22.26 8.90 -8.09
CA GLU A 2 21.05 8.48 -8.75
C GLU A 2 20.40 7.28 -8.08
N LYS A 3 21.19 6.51 -7.34
CA LYS A 3 20.66 5.36 -6.61
C LYS A 3 19.69 5.73 -5.50
N SER A 4 19.87 6.91 -4.89
CA SER A 4 19.01 7.33 -3.79
C SER A 4 17.57 7.57 -4.23
N ASN A 5 17.38 8.04 -5.47
CA ASN A 5 16.02 8.26 -5.98
C ASN A 5 15.29 6.95 -6.33
N GLN A 6 16.05 5.94 -6.77
CA GLN A 6 15.45 4.64 -7.09
C GLN A 6 15.13 3.84 -5.83
N GLU A 7 15.90 4.05 -4.77
CA GLU A 7 15.69 3.35 -3.51
C GLU A 7 14.64 4.00 -2.63
N LYS A 8 14.32 5.26 -2.91
CA LYS A 8 13.49 6.09 -2.05
C LYS A 8 12.07 5.55 -1.82
N GLY A 9 11.49 4.83 -2.78
CA GLY A 9 10.15 4.28 -2.65
C GLY A 9 10.12 2.82 -2.26
N ARG A 10 11.27 2.18 -2.03
CA ARG A 10 11.32 0.75 -1.80
C ARG A 10 11.38 0.38 -0.33
N THR A 11 10.71 -0.70 0.03
CA THR A 11 10.77 -1.25 1.39
C THR A 11 12.08 -2.02 1.57
N ALA A 12 12.35 -2.41 2.83
CA ALA A 12 13.51 -3.25 3.15
C ALA A 12 13.47 -4.59 2.40
N ALA A 13 12.27 -5.08 2.06
CA ALA A 13 12.10 -6.32 1.30
C ALA A 13 12.13 -6.09 -0.22
N GLY A 14 12.42 -4.86 -0.67
CA GLY A 14 12.57 -4.55 -2.07
C GLY A 14 11.32 -4.14 -2.81
N GLN A 15 10.17 -4.02 -2.13
CA GLN A 15 8.96 -3.57 -2.79
C GLN A 15 8.98 -2.07 -3.04
N ASP A 16 8.50 -1.67 -4.22
CA ASP A 16 8.30 -0.28 -4.58
C ASP A 16 6.83 0.08 -4.33
N LEU A 17 6.59 0.96 -3.38
CA LEU A 17 5.24 1.32 -2.95
C LEU A 17 4.65 2.50 -3.74
N GLU A 18 5.40 3.08 -4.66
CA GLU A 18 4.91 4.21 -5.45
C GLU A 18 3.97 3.74 -6.55
N LEU A 19 2.69 4.11 -6.43
CA LEU A 19 1.67 3.76 -7.42
C LEU A 19 0.95 5.03 -7.87
N GLY A 20 0.81 5.19 -9.17
CA GLY A 20 -0.09 6.19 -9.70
C GLY A 20 -1.53 5.76 -9.44
N GLU A 21 -2.48 6.66 -9.64
CA GLU A 21 -3.89 6.39 -9.32
C GLU A 21 -4.43 5.17 -10.07
N VAL A 22 -4.10 5.03 -11.35
CA VAL A 22 -4.57 3.90 -12.16
C VAL A 22 -3.98 2.59 -11.65
N GLN A 23 -2.69 2.60 -11.31
CA GLN A 23 -2.03 1.41 -10.74
C GLN A 23 -2.62 1.05 -9.40
N ARG A 24 -2.95 2.05 -8.58
CA ARG A 24 -3.55 1.82 -7.27
C ARG A 24 -4.93 1.16 -7.41
N GLN A 25 -5.75 1.63 -8.33
CA GLN A 25 -7.06 1.03 -8.58
C GLN A 25 -6.94 -0.41 -9.05
N PHE A 26 -5.96 -0.69 -9.90
CA PHE A 26 -5.73 -2.04 -10.37
C PHE A 26 -5.23 -2.95 -9.23
N ALA A 27 -4.34 -2.43 -8.38
CA ALA A 27 -3.87 -3.18 -7.21
C ALA A 27 -5.03 -3.52 -6.28
N GLU A 28 -5.93 -2.56 -6.02
CA GLU A 28 -7.10 -2.80 -5.19
C GLU A 28 -7.98 -3.90 -5.78
N LEU A 29 -8.14 -3.92 -7.10
CA LEU A 29 -8.91 -4.95 -7.77
C LEU A 29 -8.29 -6.33 -7.52
N ILE A 30 -6.98 -6.46 -7.69
CA ILE A 30 -6.30 -7.73 -7.48
C ILE A 30 -6.43 -8.18 -6.02
N TRP A 31 -6.22 -7.28 -5.07
CA TRP A 31 -6.35 -7.63 -3.65
C TRP A 31 -7.75 -8.13 -3.31
N SER A 32 -8.77 -7.58 -3.94
CA SER A 32 -10.15 -8.01 -3.68
C SER A 32 -10.50 -9.35 -4.34
N GLU A 33 -9.82 -9.69 -5.43
CA GLU A 33 -10.16 -10.87 -6.22
C GLU A 33 -9.19 -12.04 -6.09
N GLU A 34 -8.03 -11.82 -5.48
CA GLU A 34 -7.00 -12.86 -5.42
C GLU A 34 -7.42 -14.11 -4.62
N PRO A 35 -6.96 -15.29 -5.00
CA PRO A 35 -6.20 -15.58 -6.20
C PRO A 35 -7.07 -15.48 -7.45
N VAL A 36 -6.52 -14.92 -8.52
CA VAL A 36 -7.27 -14.65 -9.74
C VAL A 36 -6.39 -14.98 -10.94
N THR A 37 -6.98 -15.55 -11.98
CA THR A 37 -6.18 -15.84 -13.19
C THR A 37 -5.98 -14.56 -13.99
N SER A 38 -4.90 -14.52 -14.76
CA SER A 38 -4.64 -13.37 -15.62
C SER A 38 -5.76 -13.17 -16.63
N GLY A 39 -6.38 -14.27 -17.12
CA GLY A 39 -7.52 -14.19 -18.02
C GLY A 39 -8.74 -13.56 -17.37
N GLU A 40 -9.01 -13.91 -16.12
CA GLU A 40 -10.10 -13.29 -15.38
C GLU A 40 -9.82 -11.79 -15.13
N LEU A 41 -8.55 -11.44 -14.84
CA LEU A 41 -8.18 -10.04 -14.69
C LEU A 41 -8.41 -9.24 -15.95
N VAL A 42 -8.13 -9.83 -17.12
CA VAL A 42 -8.40 -9.16 -18.40
C VAL A 42 -9.88 -8.80 -18.49
N LYS A 43 -10.76 -9.76 -18.16
CA LYS A 43 -12.20 -9.52 -18.21
C LYS A 43 -12.65 -8.47 -17.20
N LEU A 44 -12.11 -8.52 -15.99
CA LEU A 44 -12.44 -7.56 -14.94
C LEU A 44 -11.97 -6.15 -15.31
N CYS A 45 -10.80 -6.03 -15.90
CA CYS A 45 -10.26 -4.73 -16.30
C CYS A 45 -11.02 -4.16 -17.49
N GLU A 46 -11.46 -5.02 -18.41
CA GLU A 46 -12.32 -4.57 -19.50
C GLU A 46 -13.64 -4.01 -18.94
N LYS A 47 -14.22 -4.72 -18.00
CA LYS A 47 -15.50 -4.31 -17.39
C LYS A 47 -15.36 -3.04 -16.56
N ASN A 48 -14.33 -2.96 -15.72
CA ASN A 48 -14.20 -1.87 -14.75
C ASN A 48 -13.46 -0.65 -15.28
N PHE A 49 -12.51 -0.85 -16.19
CA PHE A 49 -11.62 0.23 -16.66
C PHE A 49 -11.67 0.42 -18.17
N LYS A 50 -12.36 -0.48 -18.88
CA LYS A 50 -12.40 -0.50 -20.34
C LYS A 50 -11.03 -0.65 -20.97
N TRP A 51 -10.16 -1.43 -20.31
CA TRP A 51 -8.82 -1.68 -20.79
C TRP A 51 -8.80 -2.79 -21.83
N LYS A 52 -7.89 -2.67 -22.79
CA LYS A 52 -7.57 -3.75 -23.70
C LYS A 52 -6.72 -4.79 -22.97
N LYS A 53 -6.72 -6.01 -23.47
CA LYS A 53 -5.92 -7.10 -22.91
C LYS A 53 -4.46 -6.71 -22.74
N SER A 54 -3.87 -6.07 -23.76
CA SER A 54 -2.45 -5.67 -23.70
C SER A 54 -2.20 -4.67 -22.56
N THR A 55 -3.12 -3.74 -22.32
CA THR A 55 -2.99 -2.78 -21.23
C THR A 55 -2.96 -3.50 -19.89
N THR A 56 -3.87 -4.46 -19.69
CA THR A 56 -3.92 -5.23 -18.44
C THR A 56 -2.60 -5.93 -18.18
N TYR A 57 -2.04 -6.61 -19.18
CA TYR A 57 -0.77 -7.31 -19.00
C TYR A 57 0.40 -6.36 -18.77
N THR A 58 0.40 -5.20 -19.41
CA THR A 58 1.45 -4.20 -19.22
C THR A 58 1.46 -3.68 -17.79
N VAL A 59 0.29 -3.33 -17.25
CA VAL A 59 0.19 -2.82 -15.89
C VAL A 59 0.50 -3.92 -14.87
N LEU A 60 0.00 -5.13 -15.11
CA LEU A 60 0.28 -6.27 -14.23
C LEU A 60 1.78 -6.53 -14.14
N LYS A 61 2.47 -6.51 -15.28
CA LYS A 61 3.90 -6.72 -15.30
C LYS A 61 4.63 -5.66 -14.45
N LYS A 62 4.21 -4.42 -14.55
CA LYS A 62 4.81 -3.34 -13.75
C LYS A 62 4.60 -3.55 -12.26
N LEU A 63 3.42 -3.98 -11.84
CA LEU A 63 3.17 -4.24 -10.43
C LEU A 63 3.95 -5.45 -9.92
N CYS A 64 4.16 -6.44 -10.76
CA CYS A 64 5.01 -7.58 -10.42
C CYS A 64 6.48 -7.13 -10.29
N GLU A 65 6.95 -6.28 -11.19
CA GLU A 65 8.31 -5.73 -11.13
C GLU A 65 8.52 -4.90 -9.86
N LYS A 66 7.47 -4.25 -9.39
CA LYS A 66 7.53 -3.49 -8.12
C LYS A 66 7.54 -4.41 -6.90
N GLY A 67 7.37 -5.71 -7.08
CA GLY A 67 7.40 -6.68 -5.99
C GLY A 67 6.11 -6.78 -5.19
N LEU A 68 5.02 -6.24 -5.70
CA LEU A 68 3.74 -6.22 -5.00
C LEU A 68 2.87 -7.43 -5.29
N PHE A 69 2.98 -7.98 -6.49
CA PHE A 69 2.20 -9.13 -6.92
C PHE A 69 3.09 -10.10 -7.66
N GLU A 70 2.61 -11.32 -7.84
CA GLU A 70 3.28 -12.29 -8.70
C GLU A 70 2.26 -12.96 -9.58
N ASN A 71 2.72 -13.35 -10.78
CA ASN A 71 1.93 -14.10 -11.74
C ASN A 71 2.66 -15.42 -11.95
N LYS A 72 2.15 -16.47 -11.31
CA LYS A 72 2.74 -17.79 -11.38
C LYS A 72 1.88 -18.65 -12.29
N GLU A 73 2.37 -18.88 -13.49
CA GLU A 73 1.67 -19.73 -14.48
C GLU A 73 0.22 -19.29 -14.68
N GLY A 74 0.01 -17.99 -14.77
CA GLY A 74 -1.31 -17.41 -15.02
C GLY A 74 -2.16 -17.18 -13.81
N THR A 75 -1.68 -17.53 -12.60
CA THR A 75 -2.40 -17.23 -11.36
C THR A 75 -1.73 -16.07 -10.66
N VAL A 76 -2.51 -15.02 -10.38
CA VAL A 76 -2.02 -13.79 -9.78
C VAL A 76 -2.37 -13.75 -8.31
N THR A 77 -1.36 -13.50 -7.48
CA THR A 77 -1.54 -13.34 -6.04
C THR A 77 -0.66 -12.20 -5.56
N SER A 78 -0.98 -11.66 -4.39
CA SER A 78 -0.17 -10.59 -3.81
C SER A 78 1.06 -11.15 -3.11
N ARG A 79 2.18 -10.44 -3.24
CA ARG A 79 3.38 -10.68 -2.43
C ARG A 79 3.36 -9.79 -1.21
N LEU A 80 2.59 -8.73 -1.26
CA LEU A 80 2.39 -7.81 -0.15
C LEU A 80 0.88 -7.61 -0.02
N SER A 81 0.32 -7.94 1.15
CA SER A 81 -1.11 -7.79 1.36
C SER A 81 -1.51 -6.31 1.34
N ARG A 82 -2.79 -6.06 1.16
CA ARG A 82 -3.31 -4.70 1.18
C ARG A 82 -2.96 -3.99 2.50
N GLU A 83 -3.19 -4.67 3.62
CA GLU A 83 -2.89 -4.11 4.94
C GLU A 83 -1.40 -3.80 5.09
N ALA A 84 -0.55 -4.74 4.67
CA ALA A 84 0.90 -4.54 4.75
C ALA A 84 1.37 -3.42 3.83
N PHE A 85 0.75 -3.29 2.65
CA PHE A 85 1.08 -2.21 1.73
C PHE A 85 0.79 -0.84 2.36
N TYR A 86 -0.41 -0.65 2.91
CA TYR A 86 -0.76 0.63 3.50
C TYR A 86 -0.03 0.90 4.80
N ALA A 87 0.30 -0.14 5.58
CA ALA A 87 1.14 0.02 6.75
C ALA A 87 2.53 0.52 6.36
N ALA A 88 3.13 -0.09 5.33
CA ALA A 88 4.44 0.33 4.84
C ALA A 88 4.40 1.74 4.24
N LYS A 89 3.34 2.06 3.52
CA LYS A 89 3.15 3.39 2.94
C LYS A 89 3.06 4.46 4.02
N SER A 90 2.30 4.22 5.08
CA SER A 90 2.15 5.19 6.16
C SER A 90 3.48 5.40 6.89
N ARG A 91 4.23 4.33 7.12
CA ARG A 91 5.55 4.43 7.74
C ARG A 91 6.51 5.25 6.87
N GLN A 92 6.52 4.97 5.59
CA GLN A 92 7.37 5.70 4.64
C GLN A 92 7.04 7.19 4.63
N PHE A 93 5.75 7.51 4.66
CA PHE A 93 5.31 8.90 4.67
C PHE A 93 5.83 9.64 5.91
N VAL A 94 5.70 9.02 7.08
CA VAL A 94 6.17 9.63 8.33
C VAL A 94 7.70 9.76 8.33
N GLU A 95 8.40 8.73 7.82
CA GLU A 95 9.86 8.79 7.72
C GLU A 95 10.32 9.92 6.80
N ASP A 96 9.74 10.00 5.61
CA ASP A 96 10.20 10.95 4.59
C ASP A 96 9.77 12.39 4.87
N THR A 97 8.58 12.56 5.43
CA THR A 97 8.00 13.90 5.61
C THR A 97 8.23 14.46 7.00
N PHE A 98 8.25 13.59 8.01
CA PHE A 98 8.33 13.98 9.42
C PHE A 98 9.52 13.37 10.14
N GLN A 99 10.50 12.89 9.38
CA GLN A 99 11.76 12.33 9.92
C GLN A 99 11.50 11.24 10.97
N GLY A 100 10.47 10.44 10.73
CA GLY A 100 10.14 9.34 11.60
C GLY A 100 9.33 9.71 12.83
N SER A 101 8.93 10.96 12.97
CA SER A 101 8.22 11.42 14.16
C SER A 101 6.70 11.31 13.99
N LEU A 102 6.10 10.28 14.58
CA LEU A 102 4.64 10.15 14.61
C LEU A 102 3.98 11.33 15.36
N PRO A 103 4.52 11.80 16.52
CA PRO A 103 3.94 12.98 17.16
C PRO A 103 3.96 14.21 16.26
N ALA A 104 5.02 14.42 15.49
CA ALA A 104 5.08 15.56 14.56
C ALA A 104 4.01 15.43 13.48
N PHE A 105 3.80 14.22 12.97
CA PHE A 105 2.74 13.97 11.99
C PHE A 105 1.37 14.29 12.59
N LEU A 106 1.09 13.80 13.80
CA LEU A 106 -0.19 14.03 14.46
C LEU A 106 -0.43 15.52 14.72
N ALA A 107 0.62 16.23 15.16
CA ALA A 107 0.51 17.67 15.38
C ALA A 107 0.15 18.41 14.10
N ALA A 108 0.81 18.05 13.00
CA ALA A 108 0.52 18.67 11.70
C ALA A 108 -0.88 18.32 11.22
N PHE A 109 -1.27 17.06 11.36
CA PHE A 109 -2.58 16.58 10.91
C PHE A 109 -3.70 17.29 11.66
N THR A 110 -3.55 17.50 12.98
CA THR A 110 -4.60 18.07 13.80
C THR A 110 -4.57 19.58 13.87
N SER A 111 -3.56 20.23 13.28
CA SER A 111 -3.43 21.69 13.35
C SER A 111 -4.59 22.44 12.71
N ARG A 112 -5.22 21.85 11.69
CA ARG A 112 -6.33 22.47 10.96
C ARG A 112 -7.62 21.68 11.01
N LYS A 113 -7.60 20.52 11.66
CA LYS A 113 -8.79 19.69 11.77
C LYS A 113 -8.86 19.10 13.15
N LYS A 114 -9.89 19.51 13.89
CA LYS A 114 -10.10 18.97 15.23
C LYS A 114 -10.51 17.51 15.14
N LEU A 115 -9.94 16.71 16.02
CA LEU A 115 -10.39 15.33 16.19
C LEU A 115 -11.66 15.32 17.02
N SER A 116 -12.60 14.45 16.65
CA SER A 116 -13.79 14.23 17.46
C SER A 116 -13.40 13.47 18.73
N GLU A 117 -14.28 13.52 19.74
CA GLU A 117 -14.06 12.74 20.97
C GLU A 117 -13.94 11.24 20.67
N ALA A 118 -14.70 10.75 19.69
CA ALA A 118 -14.63 9.34 19.30
C ALA A 118 -13.29 9.02 18.69
N GLU A 119 -12.77 9.89 17.82
CA GLU A 119 -11.45 9.70 17.22
C GLU A 119 -10.34 9.71 18.26
N ILE A 120 -10.41 10.64 19.21
CA ILE A 120 -9.43 10.71 20.30
C ILE A 120 -9.43 9.41 21.10
N ALA A 121 -10.62 8.91 21.45
CA ALA A 121 -10.74 7.67 22.21
C ALA A 121 -10.16 6.48 21.44
N GLU A 122 -10.41 6.42 20.13
CA GLU A 122 -9.86 5.34 19.28
C GLU A 122 -8.34 5.38 19.23
N VAL A 123 -7.77 6.58 19.02
CA VAL A 123 -6.31 6.73 18.96
C VAL A 123 -5.69 6.38 20.30
N GLN A 124 -6.31 6.84 21.40
CA GLN A 124 -5.83 6.52 22.74
C GLN A 124 -5.83 5.00 22.98
N ARG A 125 -6.88 4.31 22.54
CA ARG A 125 -6.97 2.86 22.67
C ARG A 125 -5.86 2.15 21.91
N LEU A 126 -5.55 2.62 20.71
CA LEU A 126 -4.46 2.05 19.92
C LEU A 126 -3.12 2.20 20.63
N ILE A 127 -2.87 3.36 21.23
CA ILE A 127 -1.64 3.60 21.97
C ILE A 127 -1.57 2.71 23.20
N ASP A 128 -2.65 2.62 23.97
CA ASP A 128 -2.70 1.79 25.17
C ASP A 128 -2.49 0.31 24.85
N ASN A 129 -3.12 -0.17 23.78
CA ASN A 129 -2.96 -1.56 23.35
C ASN A 129 -1.54 -1.86 22.88
N PHE A 130 -0.91 -0.90 22.22
CA PHE A 130 0.46 -1.06 21.77
C PHE A 130 1.42 -1.20 22.95
N GLU A 131 1.26 -0.36 23.97
CA GLU A 131 2.08 -0.44 25.20
C GLU A 131 1.89 -1.78 25.89
N SER A 132 0.63 -2.22 26.05
CA SER A 132 0.33 -3.52 26.66
C SER A 132 0.96 -4.68 25.90
N ALA A 133 0.93 -4.63 24.58
CA ALA A 133 1.53 -5.67 23.75
C ALA A 133 3.05 -5.71 23.90
N GLN A 134 3.69 -4.56 24.06
CA GLN A 134 5.13 -4.47 24.28
C GLN A 134 5.53 -4.99 25.65
N ASP A 135 4.73 -4.71 26.65
CA ASP A 135 5.00 -5.14 28.02
C ASP A 135 4.94 -6.66 28.17
N ARG A 136 4.30 -7.34 27.26
CA ARG A 136 4.19 -8.81 27.29
C ARG A 136 5.43 -9.54 26.80
N LYS A 137 6.40 -8.80 26.30
CA LYS A 137 7.66 -9.39 25.91
C LYS A 137 8.57 -9.50 27.11
#